data_1346dceac96f9c6eaf049134b38c35c1
#
_entry.id   1346dceac96f9c6eaf049134b38c35c1
#
_cell.length_a   1.000
_cell.length_b   1.000
_cell.length_c   1.000
_cell.angle_alpha   90.00
_cell.angle_beta   90.00
_cell.angle_gamma   90.00
#
_symmetry.space_group_name_H-M   'P 1'
#
loop_
_entity.id
_entity.type
_entity.pdbx_description
1 polymer ?
#
loop_
_entity_poly.entity_id
_entity_poly.type
_entity_poly.pdbx_seq_one_letter_code
_entity_poly.pdbx_strand_id
1 'polypeptide(L)'
;NLKLIDKVSESESLSQEIEDSGGVALIPAFTGLGPPFWKANARAAFIGINASTTKKQIVRAALESVAFQMVVYLEFLQRDNKFELKNLIVDGGMIKNKLFLQMIADLLKIEIMVPEIEEMSLYGALLFGIQQQKNISELKDLNKFAVKRKAIKYQENQGLQRSFQHWKKLIDIYFISNQEKN
;
A
#
# COMPACT_ATOMS: atom_id res chain seq x y z
N ASN A 1 4.08 19.88 -12.61
CA ASN A 1 3.90 18.44 -12.87
C ASN A 1 5.19 17.85 -13.42
N LEU A 2 5.80 16.91 -12.70
CA LEU A 2 7.14 16.34 -13.04
C LEU A 2 7.12 15.44 -14.29
N LYS A 3 5.94 14.98 -14.74
CA LYS A 3 5.75 14.08 -15.89
C LYS A 3 6.72 12.89 -15.91
N LEU A 4 6.91 12.26 -14.74
CA LEU A 4 7.78 11.09 -14.61
C LEU A 4 7.20 9.86 -15.31
N ILE A 5 5.88 9.75 -15.37
CA ILE A 5 5.12 8.71 -16.06
C ILE A 5 3.94 9.37 -16.79
N ASP A 6 3.53 8.80 -17.92
CA ASP A 6 2.34 9.25 -18.65
C ASP A 6 1.09 8.51 -18.15
N LYS A 7 1.24 7.24 -17.78
CA LYS A 7 0.16 6.40 -17.26
C LYS A 7 0.56 5.75 -15.94
N VAL A 8 -0.38 5.64 -15.02
CA VAL A 8 -0.16 5.00 -13.71
C VAL A 8 0.33 3.54 -13.85
N SER A 9 -0.11 2.83 -14.90
CA SER A 9 0.34 1.46 -15.19
C SER A 9 1.84 1.33 -15.47
N GLU A 10 2.51 2.40 -15.91
CA GLU A 10 3.96 2.39 -16.12
C GLU A 10 4.76 2.30 -14.81
N SER A 11 4.14 2.63 -13.68
CA SER A 11 4.81 2.54 -12.38
C SER A 11 5.24 1.11 -12.05
N GLU A 12 4.45 0.11 -12.43
CA GLU A 12 4.79 -1.30 -12.21
C GLU A 12 5.99 -1.71 -13.08
N SER A 13 5.90 -1.51 -14.40
CA SER A 13 6.93 -1.93 -15.34
C SER A 13 8.28 -1.28 -15.05
N LEU A 14 8.30 0.06 -14.84
CA LEU A 14 9.53 0.78 -14.50
C LEU A 14 10.14 0.32 -13.17
N SER A 15 9.31 -0.02 -12.20
CA SER A 15 9.76 -0.49 -10.89
C SER A 15 10.27 -1.94 -10.93
N GLN A 16 9.76 -2.78 -11.82
CA GLN A 16 10.23 -4.16 -11.99
C GLN A 16 11.59 -4.27 -12.68
N GLU A 17 12.00 -3.24 -13.43
CA GLU A 17 13.28 -3.23 -14.12
C GLU A 17 14.49 -3.00 -13.20
N ILE A 18 14.26 -2.70 -11.93
CA ILE A 18 15.29 -2.45 -10.92
C ILE A 18 14.99 -3.23 -9.64
N GLU A 19 16.02 -3.60 -8.92
CA GLU A 19 15.90 -4.39 -7.70
C GLU A 19 15.31 -3.57 -6.54
N ASP A 20 15.78 -2.33 -6.36
CA ASP A 20 15.36 -1.41 -5.32
C ASP A 20 15.40 0.06 -5.79
N SER A 21 15.03 0.98 -4.92
CA SER A 21 15.03 2.42 -5.20
C SER A 21 16.42 3.08 -5.12
N GLY A 22 17.51 2.32 -4.90
CA GLY A 22 18.88 2.85 -4.80
C GLY A 22 19.08 3.82 -3.64
N GLY A 23 18.38 3.63 -2.54
CA GLY A 23 18.40 4.50 -1.36
C GLY A 23 17.53 5.77 -1.49
N VAL A 24 16.84 5.96 -2.62
CA VAL A 24 15.84 7.04 -2.76
C VAL A 24 14.59 6.65 -2.00
N ALA A 25 14.05 7.55 -1.20
CA ALA A 25 12.81 7.36 -0.46
C ALA A 25 11.87 8.55 -0.67
N LEU A 26 10.57 8.29 -0.76
CA LEU A 26 9.54 9.31 -0.71
C LEU A 26 8.82 9.27 0.64
N ILE A 27 8.71 10.40 1.31
CA ILE A 27 7.76 10.61 2.40
C ILE A 27 6.47 11.14 1.77
N PRO A 28 5.36 10.37 1.72
CA PRO A 28 4.20 10.73 0.89
C PRO A 28 3.22 11.66 1.63
N ALA A 29 3.73 12.68 2.30
CA ALA A 29 2.93 13.62 3.11
C ALA A 29 2.35 14.76 2.25
N PHE A 30 1.61 14.44 1.18
CA PHE A 30 1.04 15.45 0.27
C PHE A 30 0.00 16.35 0.95
N THR A 31 -0.78 15.79 1.87
CA THR A 31 -1.80 16.48 2.68
C THR A 31 -1.58 16.22 4.17
N GLY A 32 -0.32 16.12 4.58
CA GLY A 32 0.06 15.61 5.88
C GLY A 32 0.21 14.10 5.92
N LEU A 33 0.55 13.55 7.09
CA LEU A 33 0.58 12.12 7.35
C LEU A 33 -0.50 11.75 8.37
N GLY A 34 -1.33 10.79 7.97
CA GLY A 34 -2.35 10.19 8.84
C GLY A 34 -1.75 9.18 9.84
N PRO A 35 -2.58 8.22 10.29
CA PRO A 35 -2.12 7.20 11.23
C PRO A 35 -0.90 6.42 10.70
N PRO A 36 0.00 5.99 11.57
CA PRO A 36 0.07 6.25 13.01
C PRO A 36 0.77 7.54 13.37
N PHE A 37 1.21 8.33 12.40
CA PHE A 37 2.08 9.50 12.60
C PHE A 37 1.32 10.74 13.08
N TRP A 38 0.08 10.97 12.59
CA TRP A 38 -0.79 12.11 12.92
C TRP A 38 -0.10 13.47 12.78
N LYS A 39 0.60 13.71 11.65
CA LYS A 39 1.33 14.95 11.36
C LYS A 39 0.68 15.74 10.23
N ALA A 40 -0.33 16.56 10.56
CA ALA A 40 -1.08 17.37 9.58
C ALA A 40 -0.19 18.35 8.81
N ASN A 41 0.85 18.87 9.44
CA ASN A 41 1.76 19.87 8.84
C ASN A 41 2.94 19.25 8.08
N ALA A 42 3.07 17.91 8.06
CA ALA A 42 4.11 17.26 7.27
C ALA A 42 3.94 17.58 5.77
N ARG A 43 5.04 17.64 5.05
CA ARG A 43 5.08 17.85 3.60
C ARG A 43 5.79 16.69 2.92
N ALA A 44 5.36 16.36 1.70
CA ALA A 44 6.02 15.33 0.91
C ALA A 44 7.47 15.71 0.61
N ALA A 45 8.36 14.73 0.71
CA ALA A 45 9.79 14.93 0.43
C ALA A 45 10.42 13.69 -0.20
N PHE A 46 11.21 13.89 -1.26
CA PHE A 46 12.15 12.89 -1.73
C PHE A 46 13.49 13.06 -1.00
N ILE A 47 14.03 11.97 -0.49
CA ILE A 47 15.29 11.91 0.24
C ILE A 47 16.21 10.90 -0.44
N GLY A 48 17.54 11.15 -0.42
CA GLY A 48 18.52 10.24 -1.00
C GLY A 48 18.76 10.41 -2.49
N ILE A 49 18.20 11.46 -3.13
CA ILE A 49 18.46 11.78 -4.54
C ILE A 49 19.92 12.28 -4.68
N ASN A 50 20.61 11.78 -5.69
CA ASN A 50 21.95 12.19 -6.09
C ASN A 50 22.09 12.32 -7.62
N ALA A 51 23.26 12.67 -8.12
CA ALA A 51 23.50 12.91 -9.56
C ALA A 51 23.29 11.66 -10.44
N SER A 52 23.37 10.46 -9.88
CA SER A 52 23.15 9.19 -10.60
C SER A 52 21.73 8.66 -10.48
N THR A 53 20.86 9.35 -9.74
CA THR A 53 19.46 8.90 -9.53
C THR A 53 18.69 8.91 -10.85
N THR A 54 18.10 7.76 -11.15
CA THR A 54 17.33 7.54 -12.37
C THR A 54 15.84 7.76 -12.17
N LYS A 55 15.11 8.00 -13.27
CA LYS A 55 13.64 8.04 -13.27
C LYS A 55 13.03 6.78 -12.64
N LYS A 56 13.58 5.59 -12.92
CA LYS A 56 13.07 4.31 -12.38
C LYS A 56 13.15 4.27 -10.87
N GLN A 57 14.26 4.74 -10.29
CA GLN A 57 14.43 4.79 -8.83
C GLN A 57 13.43 5.75 -8.16
N ILE A 58 13.16 6.90 -8.78
CA ILE A 58 12.15 7.85 -8.28
C ILE A 58 10.74 7.22 -8.32
N VAL A 59 10.38 6.56 -9.43
CA VAL A 59 9.08 5.89 -9.58
C VAL A 59 8.96 4.73 -8.59
N ARG A 60 10.02 3.93 -8.42
CA ARG A 60 10.08 2.84 -7.46
C ARG A 60 9.91 3.33 -6.02
N ALA A 61 10.63 4.39 -5.63
CA ALA A 61 10.51 5.01 -4.31
C ALA A 61 9.08 5.52 -4.04
N ALA A 62 8.41 6.06 -5.06
CA ALA A 62 7.01 6.48 -4.94
C ALA A 62 6.08 5.28 -4.71
N LEU A 63 6.25 4.19 -5.46
CA LEU A 63 5.44 2.98 -5.28
C LEU A 63 5.68 2.33 -3.90
N GLU A 64 6.95 2.19 -3.50
CA GLU A 64 7.37 1.67 -2.20
C GLU A 64 6.78 2.51 -1.05
N SER A 65 6.78 3.84 -1.16
CA SER A 65 6.29 4.72 -0.10
C SER A 65 4.82 4.48 0.24
N VAL A 66 3.99 4.21 -0.76
CA VAL A 66 2.56 3.91 -0.56
C VAL A 66 2.39 2.53 0.10
N ALA A 67 3.15 1.52 -0.36
CA ALA A 67 3.15 0.19 0.24
C ALA A 67 3.63 0.25 1.70
N PHE A 68 4.72 0.96 1.97
CA PHE A 68 5.30 1.11 3.31
C PHE A 68 4.34 1.81 4.28
N GLN A 69 3.67 2.87 3.83
CA GLN A 69 2.68 3.56 4.65
C GLN A 69 1.51 2.65 5.00
N MET A 70 1.03 1.84 4.06
CA MET A 70 -0.03 0.86 4.31
C MET A 70 0.43 -0.21 5.31
N VAL A 71 1.64 -0.73 5.15
CA VAL A 71 2.21 -1.73 6.08
C VAL A 71 2.32 -1.18 7.49
N VAL A 72 2.88 0.02 7.67
CA VAL A 72 2.99 0.67 8.99
C VAL A 72 1.62 0.89 9.62
N TYR A 73 0.62 1.27 8.83
CA TYR A 73 -0.75 1.43 9.30
C TYR A 73 -1.37 0.09 9.77
N LEU A 74 -1.17 -0.98 9.01
CA LEU A 74 -1.67 -2.31 9.38
C LEU A 74 -0.94 -2.88 10.59
N GLU A 75 0.39 -2.69 10.71
CA GLU A 75 1.17 -3.03 11.91
C GLU A 75 0.63 -2.27 13.15
N PHE A 76 0.33 -0.99 12.99
CA PHE A 76 -0.26 -0.18 14.06
C PHE A 76 -1.63 -0.72 14.49
N LEU A 77 -2.52 -1.03 13.54
CA LEU A 77 -3.85 -1.57 13.85
C LEU A 77 -3.78 -2.91 14.57
N GLN A 78 -2.86 -3.81 14.16
CA GLN A 78 -2.68 -5.11 14.82
C GLN A 78 -2.23 -4.93 16.27
N ARG A 79 -1.26 -4.03 16.50
CA ARG A 79 -0.71 -3.76 17.84
C ARG A 79 -1.75 -3.12 18.75
N ASP A 80 -2.47 -2.11 18.26
CA ASP A 80 -3.43 -1.33 19.04
C ASP A 80 -4.66 -2.17 19.43
N ASN A 81 -5.17 -2.97 18.49
CA ASN A 81 -6.37 -3.79 18.70
C ASN A 81 -6.06 -5.24 19.13
N LYS A 82 -4.81 -5.60 19.30
CA LYS A 82 -4.34 -6.93 19.78
C LYS A 82 -4.90 -8.09 18.96
N PHE A 83 -4.94 -7.96 17.63
CA PHE A 83 -5.31 -9.05 16.73
C PHE A 83 -4.16 -9.40 15.78
N GLU A 84 -4.19 -10.61 15.25
CA GLU A 84 -3.27 -11.08 14.23
C GLU A 84 -3.92 -11.03 12.85
N LEU A 85 -3.30 -10.30 11.91
CA LEU A 85 -3.76 -10.25 10.52
C LEU A 85 -3.24 -11.49 9.78
N LYS A 86 -4.14 -12.44 9.44
CA LYS A 86 -3.79 -13.68 8.75
C LYS A 86 -3.84 -13.56 7.22
N ASN A 87 -4.73 -12.75 6.73
CA ASN A 87 -4.87 -12.42 5.30
C ASN A 87 -5.49 -11.04 5.15
N LEU A 88 -5.32 -10.45 3.97
CA LEU A 88 -5.89 -9.15 3.64
C LEU A 88 -6.66 -9.26 2.32
N ILE A 89 -7.94 -8.90 2.34
CA ILE A 89 -8.74 -8.75 1.13
C ILE A 89 -8.61 -7.32 0.65
N VAL A 90 -8.26 -7.14 -0.62
CA VAL A 90 -7.98 -5.82 -1.20
C VAL A 90 -8.95 -5.49 -2.33
N ASP A 91 -9.24 -4.19 -2.52
CA ASP A 91 -10.06 -3.67 -3.61
C ASP A 91 -9.53 -2.30 -4.07
N GLY A 92 -10.01 -1.83 -5.21
CA GLY A 92 -9.67 -0.52 -5.78
C GLY A 92 -8.60 -0.55 -6.86
N GLY A 93 -8.29 0.61 -7.44
CA GLY A 93 -7.46 0.73 -8.64
C GLY A 93 -6.05 0.17 -8.51
N MET A 94 -5.45 0.21 -7.32
CA MET A 94 -4.08 -0.28 -7.06
C MET A 94 -3.95 -1.80 -7.08
N ILE A 95 -5.05 -2.58 -7.01
CA ILE A 95 -4.98 -4.04 -7.09
C ILE A 95 -4.47 -4.55 -8.44
N LYS A 96 -4.50 -3.72 -9.48
CA LYS A 96 -3.95 -4.02 -10.81
C LYS A 96 -2.43 -4.06 -10.82
N ASN A 97 -1.77 -3.39 -9.87
CA ASN A 97 -0.32 -3.39 -9.73
C ASN A 97 0.11 -4.58 -8.85
N LYS A 98 0.56 -5.66 -9.50
CA LYS A 98 0.96 -6.90 -8.82
C LYS A 98 2.20 -6.71 -7.95
N LEU A 99 3.14 -5.88 -8.40
CA LEU A 99 4.35 -5.58 -7.63
C LEU A 99 4.00 -4.88 -6.31
N PHE A 100 3.06 -3.94 -6.34
CA PHE A 100 2.56 -3.26 -5.13
C PHE A 100 1.94 -4.25 -4.13
N LEU A 101 1.09 -5.15 -4.61
CA LEU A 101 0.47 -6.17 -3.76
C LEU A 101 1.51 -7.17 -3.21
N GLN A 102 2.49 -7.56 -4.04
CA GLN A 102 3.58 -8.43 -3.59
C GLN A 102 4.42 -7.76 -2.50
N MET A 103 4.74 -6.47 -2.61
CA MET A 103 5.45 -5.73 -1.56
C MET A 103 4.72 -5.78 -0.22
N ILE A 104 3.40 -5.60 -0.21
CA ILE A 104 2.60 -5.66 1.01
C ILE A 104 2.59 -7.08 1.58
N ALA A 105 2.39 -8.09 0.73
CA ALA A 105 2.41 -9.50 1.15
C ALA A 105 3.76 -9.88 1.80
N ASP A 106 4.88 -9.48 1.15
CA ASP A 106 6.25 -9.79 1.59
C ASP A 106 6.60 -9.13 2.92
N LEU A 107 6.18 -7.88 3.12
CA LEU A 107 6.48 -7.12 4.33
C LEU A 107 5.65 -7.59 5.53
N LEU A 108 4.37 -7.87 5.32
CA LEU A 108 3.45 -8.34 6.36
C LEU A 108 3.53 -9.85 6.59
N LYS A 109 4.15 -10.60 5.68
CA LYS A 109 4.22 -12.08 5.67
C LYS A 109 2.84 -12.75 5.71
N ILE A 110 1.89 -12.19 4.97
CA ILE A 110 0.51 -12.68 4.87
C ILE A 110 0.12 -12.93 3.42
N GLU A 111 -0.99 -13.64 3.21
CA GLU A 111 -1.61 -13.76 1.89
C GLU A 111 -2.50 -12.55 1.59
N ILE A 112 -2.34 -11.99 0.38
CA ILE A 112 -3.24 -10.95 -0.15
C ILE A 112 -4.28 -11.65 -1.04
N MET A 113 -5.55 -11.44 -0.72
CA MET A 113 -6.68 -12.03 -1.43
C MET A 113 -7.28 -10.99 -2.39
N VAL A 114 -7.13 -11.19 -3.68
CA VAL A 114 -7.61 -10.30 -4.74
C VAL A 114 -8.91 -10.84 -5.32
N PRO A 115 -10.05 -10.14 -5.19
CA PRO A 115 -11.30 -10.54 -5.81
C PRO A 115 -11.20 -10.58 -7.34
N GLU A 116 -11.95 -11.49 -7.97
CA GLU A 116 -12.03 -11.55 -9.44
C GLU A 116 -12.97 -10.49 -10.04
N ILE A 117 -13.71 -9.76 -9.21
CA ILE A 117 -14.57 -8.64 -9.59
C ILE A 117 -13.82 -7.34 -9.27
N GLU A 118 -13.74 -6.43 -10.26
CA GLU A 118 -13.02 -5.15 -10.11
C GLU A 118 -13.78 -4.13 -9.26
N GLU A 119 -15.12 -4.17 -9.26
CA GLU A 119 -15.99 -3.18 -8.62
C GLU A 119 -16.70 -3.79 -7.40
N MET A 120 -15.95 -4.08 -6.34
CA MET A 120 -16.52 -4.71 -5.13
C MET A 120 -17.55 -3.83 -4.42
N SER A 121 -17.41 -2.51 -4.47
CA SER A 121 -18.39 -1.60 -3.88
C SER A 121 -19.75 -1.70 -4.59
N LEU A 122 -19.76 -1.73 -5.94
CA LEU A 122 -20.96 -1.95 -6.73
C LEU A 122 -21.55 -3.33 -6.46
N TYR A 123 -20.69 -4.35 -6.36
CA TYR A 123 -21.12 -5.71 -6.04
C TYR A 123 -21.79 -5.79 -4.66
N GLY A 124 -21.23 -5.10 -3.66
CA GLY A 124 -21.83 -4.99 -2.32
C GLY A 124 -23.23 -4.35 -2.37
N ALA A 125 -23.40 -3.26 -3.13
CA ALA A 125 -24.70 -2.62 -3.33
C ALA A 125 -25.71 -3.56 -4.00
N LEU A 126 -25.27 -4.32 -5.01
CA LEU A 126 -26.10 -5.34 -5.65
C LEU A 126 -26.55 -6.43 -4.66
N LEU A 127 -25.65 -6.94 -3.84
CA LEU A 127 -25.97 -7.93 -2.80
C LEU A 127 -26.98 -7.40 -1.80
N PHE A 128 -26.85 -6.14 -1.39
CA PHE A 128 -27.84 -5.49 -0.53
C PHE A 128 -29.21 -5.42 -1.19
N GLY A 129 -29.30 -5.07 -2.48
CA GLY A 129 -30.56 -5.10 -3.26
C GLY A 129 -31.18 -6.49 -3.31
N ILE A 130 -30.37 -7.54 -3.55
CA ILE A 130 -30.84 -8.94 -3.56
C ILE A 130 -31.34 -9.34 -2.19
N GLN A 131 -30.66 -8.95 -1.12
CA GLN A 131 -31.07 -9.22 0.25
C GLN A 131 -32.47 -8.68 0.53
N GLN A 132 -32.71 -7.41 0.15
CA GLN A 132 -34.02 -6.78 0.36
C GLN A 132 -35.11 -7.44 -0.48
N GLN A 133 -34.85 -7.67 -1.76
CA GLN A 133 -35.84 -8.27 -2.68
C GLN A 133 -36.25 -9.70 -2.28
N LYS A 134 -35.30 -10.51 -1.79
CA LYS A 134 -35.51 -11.91 -1.41
C LYS A 134 -35.81 -12.11 0.06
N ASN A 135 -35.98 -11.04 0.84
CA ASN A 135 -36.20 -11.09 2.30
C ASN A 135 -35.17 -12.00 3.03
N ILE A 136 -33.92 -11.93 2.61
CA ILE A 136 -32.82 -12.69 3.24
C ILE A 136 -32.49 -12.03 4.58
N SER A 137 -32.79 -12.70 5.68
CA SER A 137 -32.62 -12.16 7.03
C SER A 137 -31.17 -12.28 7.55
N GLU A 138 -30.41 -13.25 7.06
CA GLU A 138 -29.07 -13.51 7.57
C GLU A 138 -28.00 -13.33 6.50
N LEU A 139 -26.92 -12.62 6.85
CA LEU A 139 -25.79 -12.37 5.93
C LEU A 139 -25.12 -13.66 5.45
N LYS A 140 -25.13 -14.73 6.26
CA LYS A 140 -24.57 -16.04 5.87
C LYS A 140 -25.25 -16.62 4.61
N ASP A 141 -26.52 -16.30 4.37
CA ASP A 141 -27.26 -16.77 3.21
C ASP A 141 -26.80 -16.11 1.91
N LEU A 142 -26.02 -15.02 2.00
CA LEU A 142 -25.36 -14.39 0.88
C LEU A 142 -24.07 -15.10 0.46
N ASN A 143 -23.56 -16.06 1.23
CA ASN A 143 -22.33 -16.80 0.89
C ASN A 143 -22.38 -17.51 -0.47
N LYS A 144 -23.57 -17.86 -0.96
CA LYS A 144 -23.76 -18.41 -2.32
C LYS A 144 -23.38 -17.44 -3.44
N PHE A 145 -23.28 -16.14 -3.11
CA PHE A 145 -22.82 -15.08 -3.98
C PHE A 145 -21.37 -14.68 -3.68
N ALA A 146 -20.61 -15.48 -2.92
CA ALA A 146 -19.24 -15.17 -2.59
C ALA A 146 -18.38 -15.07 -3.85
N VAL A 147 -17.61 -13.99 -3.94
CA VAL A 147 -16.70 -13.73 -5.08
C VAL A 147 -15.47 -14.62 -4.93
N LYS A 148 -15.08 -15.25 -6.03
CA LYS A 148 -13.79 -15.95 -6.10
C LYS A 148 -12.65 -14.98 -5.92
N ARG A 149 -11.57 -15.43 -5.27
CA ARG A 149 -10.38 -14.63 -4.98
C ARG A 149 -9.14 -15.38 -5.41
N LYS A 150 -8.15 -14.63 -5.90
CA LYS A 150 -6.80 -15.14 -6.17
C LYS A 150 -5.91 -14.75 -5.01
N ALA A 151 -5.11 -15.69 -4.51
CA ALA A 151 -4.17 -15.43 -3.44
C ALA A 151 -2.81 -15.03 -4.03
N ILE A 152 -2.23 -13.95 -3.50
CA ILE A 152 -0.82 -13.60 -3.68
C ILE A 152 -0.11 -14.01 -2.39
N LYS A 153 0.76 -15.01 -2.50
CA LYS A 153 1.56 -15.48 -1.37
C LYS A 153 2.78 -14.59 -1.18
N TYR A 154 3.16 -14.37 0.08
CA TYR A 154 4.39 -13.66 0.38
C TYR A 154 5.62 -14.46 -0.05
N GLN A 155 6.69 -13.73 -0.33
CA GLN A 155 8.02 -14.23 -0.63
C GLN A 155 9.03 -13.54 0.28
N GLU A 156 10.11 -14.21 0.62
CA GLU A 156 11.18 -13.56 1.37
C GLU A 156 11.94 -12.59 0.47
N ASN A 157 11.88 -11.30 0.82
CA ASN A 157 12.53 -10.24 0.08
C ASN A 157 13.36 -9.35 1.03
N GLN A 158 14.62 -9.74 1.22
CA GLN A 158 15.54 -9.02 2.11
C GLN A 158 15.85 -7.60 1.63
N GLY A 159 15.89 -7.37 0.31
CA GLY A 159 16.09 -6.04 -0.27
C GLY A 159 14.96 -5.09 0.14
N LEU A 160 13.71 -5.52 -0.08
CA LEU A 160 12.52 -4.76 0.29
C LEU A 160 12.45 -4.50 1.82
N GLN A 161 12.82 -5.50 2.64
CA GLN A 161 12.89 -5.34 4.09
C GLN A 161 13.90 -4.25 4.50
N ARG A 162 15.10 -4.22 3.87
CA ARG A 162 16.10 -3.17 4.11
C ARG A 162 15.58 -1.79 3.70
N SER A 163 14.95 -1.68 2.51
CA SER A 163 14.34 -0.43 2.04
C SER A 163 13.26 0.06 3.00
N PHE A 164 12.41 -0.82 3.51
CA PHE A 164 11.38 -0.49 4.47
C PHE A 164 11.94 0.03 5.80
N GLN A 165 12.97 -0.63 6.36
CA GLN A 165 13.63 -0.18 7.57
C GLN A 165 14.34 1.17 7.39
N HIS A 166 14.97 1.37 6.22
CA HIS A 166 15.57 2.65 5.85
C HIS A 166 14.53 3.76 5.80
N TRP A 167 13.40 3.51 5.12
CA TRP A 167 12.29 4.46 5.02
C TRP A 167 11.72 4.84 6.40
N LYS A 168 11.52 3.88 7.30
CA LYS A 168 11.06 4.16 8.68
C LYS A 168 12.03 5.09 9.41
N LYS A 169 13.34 4.84 9.32
CA LYS A 169 14.35 5.71 9.92
C LYS A 169 14.33 7.13 9.35
N LEU A 170 14.15 7.25 8.03
CA LEU A 170 14.05 8.57 7.39
C LEU A 170 12.81 9.35 7.84
N ILE A 171 11.68 8.71 8.04
CA ILE A 171 10.49 9.36 8.61
C ILE A 171 10.79 9.89 10.01
N ASP A 172 11.40 9.09 10.87
CA ASP A 172 11.73 9.51 12.23
C ASP A 172 12.67 10.73 12.23
N ILE A 173 13.73 10.69 11.42
CA ILE A 173 14.68 11.82 11.26
C ILE A 173 13.95 13.05 10.69
N TYR A 174 13.12 12.88 9.67
CA TYR A 174 12.37 13.97 9.06
C TYR A 174 11.48 14.69 10.07
N PHE A 175 10.83 13.95 10.97
CA PHE A 175 9.99 14.56 12.01
C PHE A 175 10.79 15.23 13.11
N ILE A 176 11.91 14.65 13.54
CA ILE A 176 12.77 15.27 14.55
C ILE A 176 13.29 16.61 14.04
N SER A 177 13.82 16.66 12.81
CA SER A 177 14.38 17.89 12.21
C SER A 177 13.34 18.99 11.94
N ASN A 178 12.06 18.66 11.82
CA ASN A 178 11.00 19.63 11.59
C ASN A 178 10.25 20.07 12.87
N GLN A 179 10.51 19.45 14.02
CA GLN A 179 9.95 19.91 15.30
C GLN A 179 10.68 21.14 15.86
N GLU A 180 11.92 21.38 15.48
CA GLU A 180 12.71 22.55 15.94
C GLU A 180 12.41 23.86 15.20
N LYS A 181 11.49 23.84 14.22
CA LYS A 181 11.15 25.01 13.37
C LYS A 181 9.75 25.59 13.59
N ASN A 182 9.03 25.19 14.65
CA ASN A 182 7.72 25.75 15.01
C ASN A 182 7.73 26.34 16.41
#